data_ec0e13b3c0c5b7f48c618374fe3b6dc1
#
_entry.id   ec0e13b3c0c5b7f48c618374fe3b6dc1
#
_cell.length_a   1.000
_cell.length_b   1.000
_cell.length_c   1.000
_cell.angle_alpha   90.00
_cell.angle_beta   90.00
_cell.angle_gamma   90.00
#
_symmetry.space_group_name_H-M   'P 1'
#
loop_
_entity.id
_entity.type
_entity.pdbx_description
1 polymer ?
#
loop_
_entity_poly.entity_id
_entity_poly.type
_entity_poly.pdbx_seq_one_letter_code
_entity_poly.pdbx_strand_id
1 'polypeptide(L)'
;SRLDDYFAEGVRVFALTHMGHNDYADSSRPMFDGETGTYEVAEEHGGLSPLGLDAVRRIDTLGGIIDVSQMSKAATLQAIDLTQTPVIASHSNAKALSDVTRNLSDEEIDRIGETGGVIHIAAFSAYLVDLSDPVLVAKIRAVRRQAGLPEAYSYPYELYWELDDAAAKLDFLTKMRALVGQEDVGRMVDHIDYVVARAGVDHVGIGTDFNHGGGIVGFSEADSAENVTAELLARGYSPEDINKIWGENFLRVLDQAASR
;
A
#
# COMPACT_ATOMS: atom_id res chain seq x y z
N SER A 1 19.52 -19.02 -8.39
CA SER A 1 18.05 -19.05 -8.24
C SER A 1 17.43 -18.03 -9.20
N ARG A 2 16.14 -18.06 -9.45
CA ARG A 2 15.48 -17.02 -10.27
C ARG A 2 15.67 -15.60 -9.71
N LEU A 3 15.85 -15.46 -8.40
CA LEU A 3 16.15 -14.16 -7.78
C LEU A 3 17.50 -13.62 -8.23
N ASP A 4 18.51 -14.50 -8.34
CA ASP A 4 19.84 -14.14 -8.86
C ASP A 4 19.75 -13.67 -10.32
N ASP A 5 18.96 -14.36 -11.11
CA ASP A 5 18.79 -14.04 -12.54
C ASP A 5 18.13 -12.68 -12.70
N TYR A 6 17.03 -12.41 -11.96
CA TYR A 6 16.37 -11.11 -11.98
C TYR A 6 17.29 -9.98 -11.50
N PHE A 7 18.05 -10.22 -10.42
CA PHE A 7 19.00 -9.23 -9.92
C PHE A 7 20.09 -8.92 -10.96
N ALA A 8 20.61 -9.95 -11.64
CA ALA A 8 21.60 -9.79 -12.72
C ALA A 8 21.02 -9.03 -13.92
N GLU A 9 19.72 -9.15 -14.20
CA GLU A 9 19.01 -8.40 -15.24
C GLU A 9 18.68 -6.93 -14.83
N GLY A 10 18.98 -6.55 -13.59
CA GLY A 10 18.83 -5.17 -13.11
C GLY A 10 17.65 -4.93 -12.17
N VAL A 11 16.87 -5.96 -11.80
CA VAL A 11 15.84 -5.82 -10.76
C VAL A 11 16.49 -5.50 -9.43
N ARG A 12 15.96 -4.52 -8.71
CA ARG A 12 16.45 -4.08 -7.39
C ARG A 12 15.39 -4.12 -6.30
N VAL A 13 14.12 -3.99 -6.65
CA VAL A 13 12.99 -4.00 -5.72
C VAL A 13 12.17 -5.27 -5.93
N PHE A 14 11.90 -5.98 -4.85
CA PHE A 14 11.21 -7.27 -4.85
C PHE A 14 10.00 -7.24 -3.94
N ALA A 15 8.80 -7.33 -4.52
CA ALA A 15 7.55 -7.56 -3.80
C ALA A 15 7.25 -9.06 -3.79
N LEU A 16 6.97 -9.63 -2.61
CA LEU A 16 6.68 -11.06 -2.48
C LEU A 16 5.20 -11.40 -2.56
N THR A 17 4.33 -10.44 -2.31
CA THR A 17 2.87 -10.63 -2.31
C THR A 17 2.17 -9.64 -3.21
N HIS A 18 0.97 -10.01 -3.65
CA HIS A 18 -0.01 -9.12 -4.27
C HIS A 18 -1.38 -9.42 -3.64
N MET A 19 -2.41 -9.75 -4.41
CA MET A 19 -3.69 -10.24 -3.92
C MET A 19 -3.57 -11.74 -3.60
N GLY A 20 -4.12 -12.14 -2.45
CA GLY A 20 -4.07 -13.52 -1.96
C GLY A 20 -2.72 -13.91 -1.35
N HIS A 21 -2.76 -14.96 -0.54
CA HIS A 21 -1.56 -15.61 -0.03
C HIS A 21 -0.85 -16.35 -1.17
N ASN A 22 0.43 -16.62 -0.99
CA ASN A 22 1.20 -17.43 -1.95
C ASN A 22 2.29 -18.22 -1.22
N ASP A 23 3.08 -19.00 -1.96
CA ASP A 23 4.13 -19.87 -1.40
C ASP A 23 5.19 -19.12 -0.58
N TYR A 24 5.27 -17.78 -0.66
CA TYR A 24 6.28 -16.97 0.03
C TYR A 24 5.75 -16.29 1.29
N ALA A 25 4.54 -15.74 1.24
CA ALA A 25 4.06 -14.89 2.32
C ALA A 25 2.54 -14.72 2.35
N ASP A 26 2.05 -14.37 3.52
CA ASP A 26 0.69 -13.89 3.70
C ASP A 26 0.52 -12.47 3.15
N SER A 27 -0.55 -12.26 2.41
CA SER A 27 -0.97 -10.96 1.88
C SER A 27 -1.82 -10.20 2.91
N SER A 28 -1.76 -8.86 2.87
CA SER A 28 -2.73 -7.99 3.55
C SER A 28 -4.14 -8.08 2.96
N ARG A 29 -4.30 -8.78 1.84
CA ARG A 29 -5.55 -8.97 1.10
C ARG A 29 -5.78 -10.45 0.81
N PRO A 30 -6.34 -11.22 1.77
CA PRO A 30 -6.81 -12.58 1.50
C PRO A 30 -7.69 -12.62 0.25
N MET A 31 -7.48 -13.60 -0.63
CA MET A 31 -8.25 -13.75 -1.85
C MET A 31 -9.68 -14.18 -1.53
N PHE A 32 -10.64 -13.67 -2.28
CA PHE A 32 -12.00 -14.17 -2.27
C PHE A 32 -12.14 -15.26 -3.32
N ASP A 33 -12.67 -16.41 -2.90
CA ASP A 33 -13.03 -17.51 -3.79
C ASP A 33 -14.52 -17.40 -4.16
N GLY A 34 -14.80 -17.03 -5.41
CA GLY A 34 -16.17 -16.88 -5.93
C GLY A 34 -16.93 -18.21 -6.01
N GLU A 35 -16.26 -19.37 -6.07
CA GLU A 35 -16.92 -20.68 -6.12
C GLU A 35 -17.43 -21.07 -4.72
N THR A 36 -16.68 -20.86 -3.69
CA THR A 36 -17.07 -21.17 -2.30
C THR A 36 -17.78 -20.02 -1.60
N GLY A 37 -17.67 -18.80 -2.13
CA GLY A 37 -18.22 -17.58 -1.52
C GLY A 37 -17.49 -17.14 -0.25
N THR A 38 -16.25 -17.56 -0.05
CA THR A 38 -15.47 -17.29 1.15
C THR A 38 -14.12 -16.65 0.83
N TYR A 39 -13.57 -15.93 1.80
CA TYR A 39 -12.18 -15.49 1.73
C TYR A 39 -11.24 -16.59 2.22
N GLU A 40 -9.99 -16.57 1.74
CA GLU A 40 -8.88 -17.26 2.39
C GLU A 40 -8.85 -16.95 3.89
N VAL A 41 -8.21 -17.79 4.69
CA VAL A 41 -7.92 -17.49 6.10
C VAL A 41 -7.15 -16.17 6.22
N ALA A 42 -7.21 -15.53 7.38
CA ALA A 42 -6.51 -14.25 7.56
C ALA A 42 -4.99 -14.37 7.41
N GLU A 43 -4.44 -15.51 7.84
CA GLU A 43 -3.01 -15.86 7.73
C GLU A 43 -2.89 -17.35 7.46
N GLU A 44 -2.15 -17.75 6.43
CA GLU A 44 -1.86 -19.13 6.08
C GLU A 44 -0.52 -19.59 6.69
N HIS A 45 0.47 -18.69 6.68
CA HIS A 45 1.85 -18.97 7.10
C HIS A 45 2.21 -18.32 8.44
N GLY A 46 1.36 -17.43 8.97
CA GLY A 46 1.70 -16.57 10.10
C GLY A 46 2.75 -15.51 9.73
N GLY A 47 2.69 -15.04 8.50
CA GLY A 47 3.58 -14.05 7.91
C GLY A 47 4.38 -14.61 6.71
N LEU A 48 5.71 -14.75 6.85
CA LEU A 48 6.55 -15.37 5.83
C LEU A 48 6.54 -16.90 5.96
N SER A 49 6.39 -17.61 4.85
CA SER A 49 6.61 -19.06 4.80
C SER A 49 8.12 -19.38 4.93
N PRO A 50 8.51 -20.66 5.12
CA PRO A 50 9.92 -21.05 5.05
C PRO A 50 10.60 -20.62 3.74
N LEU A 51 9.89 -20.72 2.60
CA LEU A 51 10.39 -20.25 1.31
C LEU A 51 10.52 -18.71 1.27
N GLY A 52 9.58 -18.00 1.87
CA GLY A 52 9.62 -16.55 2.03
C GLY A 52 10.80 -16.07 2.86
N LEU A 53 11.05 -16.73 3.99
CA LEU A 53 12.23 -16.45 4.83
C LEU A 53 13.55 -16.59 4.05
N ASP A 54 13.67 -17.64 3.26
CA ASP A 54 14.87 -17.86 2.42
C ASP A 54 14.97 -16.85 1.28
N ALA A 55 13.83 -16.49 0.67
CA ALA A 55 13.77 -15.47 -0.38
C ALA A 55 14.20 -14.09 0.14
N VAL A 56 13.68 -13.65 1.29
CA VAL A 56 14.06 -12.37 1.93
C VAL A 56 15.56 -12.34 2.22
N ARG A 57 16.11 -13.37 2.85
CA ARG A 57 17.56 -13.46 3.11
C ARG A 57 18.40 -13.42 1.83
N ARG A 58 17.91 -14.09 0.77
CA ARG A 58 18.61 -14.10 -0.51
C ARG A 58 18.61 -12.73 -1.16
N ILE A 59 17.46 -12.05 -1.19
CA ILE A 59 17.30 -10.69 -1.74
C ILE A 59 18.23 -9.72 -0.98
N ASP A 60 18.21 -9.76 0.35
CA ASP A 60 19.09 -8.91 1.18
C ASP A 60 20.57 -9.17 0.91
N THR A 61 20.97 -10.45 0.77
CA THR A 61 22.37 -10.83 0.42
C THR A 61 22.81 -10.33 -0.95
N LEU A 62 21.88 -10.21 -1.90
CA LEU A 62 22.14 -9.67 -3.24
C LEU A 62 22.26 -8.13 -3.25
N GLY A 63 21.85 -7.43 -2.18
CA GLY A 63 21.69 -5.99 -2.16
C GLY A 63 20.38 -5.56 -2.83
N GLY A 64 19.36 -6.41 -2.80
CA GLY A 64 17.99 -6.08 -3.21
C GLY A 64 17.21 -5.43 -2.08
N ILE A 65 16.16 -4.72 -2.45
CA ILE A 65 15.23 -4.03 -1.54
C ILE A 65 13.94 -4.83 -1.48
N ILE A 66 13.46 -5.14 -0.28
CA ILE A 66 12.15 -5.74 -0.08
C ILE A 66 11.09 -4.64 -0.10
N ASP A 67 10.08 -4.81 -0.95
CA ASP A 67 8.86 -4.02 -0.93
C ASP A 67 7.81 -4.74 -0.08
N VAL A 68 7.46 -4.14 1.05
CA VAL A 68 6.49 -4.70 1.99
C VAL A 68 5.04 -4.29 1.67
N SER A 69 4.82 -3.48 0.63
CA SER A 69 3.45 -3.19 0.21
C SER A 69 2.72 -4.48 -0.15
N GLN A 70 1.49 -4.62 0.36
CA GLN A 70 0.63 -5.79 0.22
C GLN A 70 1.00 -7.02 1.06
N MET A 71 2.10 -7.02 1.80
CA MET A 71 2.35 -8.05 2.81
C MET A 71 1.38 -7.92 3.99
N SER A 72 1.07 -9.03 4.65
CA SER A 72 0.43 -8.99 5.96
C SER A 72 1.33 -8.28 6.97
N LYS A 73 0.75 -7.77 8.05
CA LYS A 73 1.54 -7.13 9.13
C LYS A 73 2.64 -8.06 9.66
N ALA A 74 2.31 -9.34 9.86
CA ALA A 74 3.28 -10.32 10.36
C ALA A 74 4.44 -10.50 9.37
N ALA A 75 4.15 -10.64 8.06
CA ALA A 75 5.16 -10.77 7.02
C ALA A 75 6.04 -9.51 6.91
N THR A 76 5.44 -8.31 7.00
CA THR A 76 6.15 -7.02 7.01
C THR A 76 7.17 -6.95 8.15
N LEU A 77 6.73 -7.22 9.40
CA LEU A 77 7.61 -7.15 10.57
C LEU A 77 8.72 -8.20 10.52
N GLN A 78 8.40 -9.42 10.07
CA GLN A 78 9.41 -10.48 9.88
C GLN A 78 10.43 -10.10 8.80
N ALA A 79 10.01 -9.49 7.68
CA ALA A 79 10.92 -9.02 6.64
C ALA A 79 11.88 -7.95 7.18
N ILE A 80 11.37 -6.97 7.94
CA ILE A 80 12.19 -5.93 8.59
C ILE A 80 13.23 -6.55 9.54
N ASP A 81 12.84 -7.57 10.32
CA ASP A 81 13.76 -8.24 11.27
C ASP A 81 14.85 -9.05 10.59
N LEU A 82 14.62 -9.48 9.35
CA LEU A 82 15.55 -10.34 8.60
C LEU A 82 16.53 -9.59 7.71
N THR A 83 16.18 -8.36 7.29
CA THR A 83 16.99 -7.57 6.36
C THR A 83 17.91 -6.60 7.10
N GLN A 84 19.08 -6.35 6.52
CA GLN A 84 19.95 -5.24 6.91
C GLN A 84 19.81 -4.06 5.94
N THR A 85 19.32 -4.32 4.72
CA THR A 85 18.90 -3.28 3.78
C THR A 85 17.55 -2.73 4.24
N PRO A 86 17.37 -1.40 4.30
CA PRO A 86 16.07 -0.82 4.62
C PRO A 86 15.00 -1.29 3.64
N VAL A 87 13.83 -1.65 4.16
CA VAL A 87 12.69 -2.01 3.33
C VAL A 87 11.98 -0.77 2.81
N ILE A 88 11.15 -0.92 1.78
CA ILE A 88 10.22 0.12 1.35
C ILE A 88 8.78 -0.40 1.39
N ALA A 89 7.84 0.51 1.57
CA ALA A 89 6.47 0.31 1.16
C ALA A 89 6.23 1.19 -0.08
N SER A 90 6.15 0.59 -1.25
CA SER A 90 6.09 1.33 -2.52
C SER A 90 4.77 2.05 -2.75
N HIS A 91 3.68 1.59 -2.10
CA HIS A 91 2.33 2.16 -2.24
C HIS A 91 1.43 1.76 -1.06
N SER A 92 1.63 2.38 0.10
CA SER A 92 0.85 2.10 1.31
C SER A 92 0.57 3.38 2.09
N ASN A 93 -0.59 3.45 2.77
CA ASN A 93 -1.01 4.62 3.50
C ASN A 93 -1.09 4.32 5.01
N ALA A 94 -1.48 5.30 5.83
CA ALA A 94 -1.60 5.14 7.28
C ALA A 94 -2.96 4.56 7.65
N LYS A 95 -2.98 3.40 8.33
CA LYS A 95 -4.20 2.73 8.77
C LYS A 95 -4.99 3.53 9.81
N ALA A 96 -4.31 4.30 10.62
CA ALA A 96 -4.94 5.17 11.61
C ALA A 96 -5.87 6.25 11.00
N LEU A 97 -5.59 6.65 9.74
CA LEU A 97 -6.41 7.62 9.02
C LEU A 97 -7.45 6.96 8.11
N SER A 98 -7.20 5.74 7.65
CA SER A 98 -8.10 4.96 6.80
C SER A 98 -7.94 3.48 7.12
N ASP A 99 -8.90 2.91 7.86
CA ASP A 99 -8.84 1.52 8.34
C ASP A 99 -9.19 0.52 7.22
N VAL A 100 -8.26 0.37 6.30
CA VAL A 100 -8.27 -0.68 5.26
C VAL A 100 -7.07 -1.60 5.44
N THR A 101 -7.17 -2.85 4.99
CA THR A 101 -6.13 -3.86 5.25
C THR A 101 -4.82 -3.58 4.51
N ARG A 102 -4.88 -2.76 3.44
CA ARG A 102 -3.73 -2.34 2.63
C ARG A 102 -2.85 -1.28 3.29
N ASN A 103 -3.37 -0.62 4.33
CA ASN A 103 -2.68 0.45 5.01
C ASN A 103 -1.86 -0.09 6.19
N LEU A 104 -0.74 0.57 6.45
CA LEU A 104 0.21 0.20 7.48
C LEU A 104 -0.29 0.64 8.86
N SER A 105 -0.17 -0.25 9.83
CA SER A 105 -0.38 0.08 11.24
C SER A 105 0.75 0.98 11.75
N ASP A 106 0.51 1.62 12.89
CA ASP A 106 1.49 2.47 13.56
C ASP A 106 2.81 1.74 13.83
N GLU A 107 2.72 0.48 14.28
CA GLU A 107 3.91 -0.34 14.52
C GLU A 107 4.73 -0.59 13.25
N GLU A 108 4.08 -0.85 12.12
CA GLU A 108 4.77 -1.02 10.84
C GLU A 108 5.45 0.28 10.40
N ILE A 109 4.75 1.42 10.53
CA ILE A 109 5.30 2.75 10.20
C ILE A 109 6.54 3.04 11.04
N ASP A 110 6.45 2.84 12.36
CA ASP A 110 7.56 3.08 13.28
C ASP A 110 8.76 2.18 12.95
N ARG A 111 8.52 0.88 12.74
CA ARG A 111 9.59 -0.09 12.43
C ARG A 111 10.26 0.16 11.07
N ILE A 112 9.51 0.57 10.04
CA ILE A 112 10.08 0.97 8.75
C ILE A 112 10.97 2.21 8.95
N GLY A 113 10.51 3.22 9.69
CA GLY A 113 11.30 4.42 10.01
C GLY A 113 12.57 4.10 10.79
N GLU A 114 12.47 3.32 11.88
CA GLU A 114 13.61 2.94 12.74
C GLU A 114 14.74 2.23 11.96
N THR A 115 14.40 1.50 10.91
CA THR A 115 15.37 0.78 10.07
C THR A 115 15.85 1.57 8.84
N GLY A 116 15.43 2.81 8.69
CA GLY A 116 15.84 3.68 7.59
C GLY A 116 15.04 3.52 6.30
N GLY A 117 13.91 2.80 6.36
CA GLY A 117 13.04 2.55 5.20
C GLY A 117 12.24 3.77 4.74
N VAL A 118 11.42 3.59 3.71
CA VAL A 118 10.59 4.65 3.12
C VAL A 118 9.19 4.12 2.83
N ILE A 119 8.19 4.92 3.21
CA ILE A 119 6.77 4.64 2.97
C ILE A 119 6.27 5.61 1.90
N HIS A 120 5.91 5.09 0.73
CA HIS A 120 5.36 5.89 -0.35
C HIS A 120 3.84 5.91 -0.25
N ILE A 121 3.29 7.10 0.00
CA ILE A 121 1.85 7.31 0.14
C ILE A 121 1.18 7.18 -1.23
N ALA A 122 0.25 6.23 -1.34
CA ALA A 122 -0.44 5.95 -2.58
C ALA A 122 -1.56 6.96 -2.86
N ALA A 123 -1.57 7.52 -4.07
CA ALA A 123 -2.64 8.37 -4.57
C ALA A 123 -3.85 7.52 -5.00
N PHE A 124 -4.43 6.76 -4.07
CA PHE A 124 -5.54 5.85 -4.34
C PHE A 124 -6.70 6.11 -3.40
N SER A 125 -7.82 6.66 -3.91
CA SER A 125 -8.97 7.08 -3.11
C SER A 125 -9.48 6.00 -2.15
N ALA A 126 -9.47 4.72 -2.58
CA ALA A 126 -9.96 3.62 -1.74
C ALA A 126 -9.07 3.33 -0.51
N TYR A 127 -7.81 3.79 -0.50
CA TYR A 127 -6.89 3.66 0.63
C TYR A 127 -6.77 4.93 1.46
N LEU A 128 -7.38 6.03 0.99
CA LEU A 128 -7.37 7.34 1.65
C LEU A 128 -8.68 7.65 2.36
N VAL A 129 -9.78 6.95 2.00
CA VAL A 129 -11.13 7.21 2.54
C VAL A 129 -11.18 7.12 4.05
N ASP A 130 -11.82 8.10 4.68
CA ASP A 130 -12.07 8.07 6.12
C ASP A 130 -13.23 7.11 6.44
N LEU A 131 -12.92 5.99 7.06
CA LEU A 131 -13.87 4.96 7.49
C LEU A 131 -14.16 5.01 9.00
N SER A 132 -13.85 6.11 9.66
CA SER A 132 -14.10 6.28 11.11
C SER A 132 -15.60 6.45 11.45
N ASP A 133 -16.43 6.89 10.48
CA ASP A 133 -17.87 7.01 10.67
C ASP A 133 -18.57 5.64 10.53
N PRO A 134 -19.11 5.06 11.63
CA PRO A 134 -19.79 3.77 11.57
C PRO A 134 -21.09 3.82 10.71
N VAL A 135 -21.67 5.00 10.52
CA VAL A 135 -22.85 5.16 9.65
C VAL A 135 -22.45 5.00 8.19
N LEU A 136 -21.32 5.59 7.79
CA LEU A 136 -20.76 5.40 6.45
C LEU A 136 -20.42 3.91 6.22
N VAL A 137 -19.72 3.28 7.16
CA VAL A 137 -19.35 1.85 7.06
C VAL A 137 -20.61 0.97 6.92
N ALA A 138 -21.67 1.23 7.69
CA ALA A 138 -22.93 0.50 7.57
C ALA A 138 -23.58 0.68 6.19
N LYS A 139 -23.55 1.89 5.61
CA LYS A 139 -24.05 2.15 4.25
C LYS A 139 -23.22 1.43 3.18
N ILE A 140 -21.90 1.43 3.30
CA ILE A 140 -21.01 0.68 2.39
C ILE A 140 -21.39 -0.80 2.40
N ARG A 141 -21.49 -1.42 3.59
CA ARG A 141 -21.90 -2.83 3.73
C ARG A 141 -23.28 -3.10 3.12
N ALA A 142 -24.23 -2.18 3.29
CA ALA A 142 -25.57 -2.31 2.70
C ALA A 142 -25.52 -2.29 1.14
N VAL A 143 -24.73 -1.41 0.53
CA VAL A 143 -24.53 -1.39 -0.93
C VAL A 143 -23.88 -2.68 -1.43
N ARG A 144 -22.86 -3.19 -0.73
CA ARG A 144 -22.21 -4.46 -1.05
C ARG A 144 -23.20 -5.62 -1.00
N ARG A 145 -23.97 -5.73 0.08
CA ARG A 145 -25.01 -6.76 0.23
C ARG A 145 -26.07 -6.69 -0.87
N GLN A 146 -26.52 -5.49 -1.26
CA GLN A 146 -27.48 -5.28 -2.35
C GLN A 146 -26.93 -5.76 -3.70
N ALA A 147 -25.62 -5.65 -3.92
CA ALA A 147 -24.94 -6.12 -5.09
C ALA A 147 -24.63 -7.64 -5.06
N GLY A 148 -24.94 -8.35 -3.97
CA GLY A 148 -24.57 -9.77 -3.80
C GLY A 148 -23.13 -10.00 -3.39
N LEU A 149 -22.40 -8.95 -3.01
CA LEU A 149 -21.01 -9.04 -2.56
C LEU A 149 -20.92 -9.23 -1.04
N PRO A 150 -19.84 -9.87 -0.54
CA PRO A 150 -19.59 -9.97 0.90
C PRO A 150 -19.58 -8.61 1.59
N GLU A 151 -20.09 -8.55 2.83
CA GLU A 151 -20.05 -7.35 3.65
C GLU A 151 -18.64 -7.06 4.18
N ALA A 152 -17.82 -8.10 4.38
CA ALA A 152 -16.40 -7.97 4.64
C ALA A 152 -15.67 -7.50 3.37
N TYR A 153 -14.64 -6.68 3.53
CA TYR A 153 -13.86 -6.15 2.42
C TYR A 153 -12.50 -5.65 2.92
N SER A 154 -11.50 -5.67 2.03
CA SER A 154 -10.20 -5.02 2.27
C SER A 154 -10.26 -3.51 2.01
N TYR A 155 -11.13 -3.07 1.09
CA TYR A 155 -11.47 -1.67 0.80
C TYR A 155 -12.86 -1.58 0.13
N PRO A 156 -13.56 -0.42 0.19
CA PRO A 156 -14.98 -0.32 -0.17
C PRO A 156 -15.39 -0.87 -1.53
N TYR A 157 -14.55 -0.68 -2.57
CA TYR A 157 -14.84 -1.08 -3.95
C TYR A 157 -14.48 -2.54 -4.25
N GLU A 158 -13.83 -3.25 -3.34
CA GLU A 158 -13.34 -4.60 -3.58
C GLU A 158 -14.41 -5.55 -4.15
N LEU A 159 -13.99 -6.44 -5.05
CA LEU A 159 -14.82 -7.44 -5.74
C LEU A 159 -15.85 -6.88 -6.72
N TYR A 160 -15.79 -5.60 -7.10
CA TYR A 160 -16.69 -5.10 -8.16
C TYR A 160 -16.51 -5.85 -9.48
N TRP A 161 -15.36 -6.47 -9.68
CA TRP A 161 -15.04 -7.27 -10.86
C TRP A 161 -15.73 -8.63 -10.88
N GLU A 162 -16.17 -9.16 -9.73
CA GLU A 162 -16.95 -10.39 -9.58
C GLU A 162 -18.41 -10.23 -10.04
N LEU A 163 -18.87 -9.00 -10.28
CA LEU A 163 -20.19 -8.74 -10.79
C LEU A 163 -20.21 -9.00 -12.31
N ASP A 164 -20.90 -10.05 -12.75
CA ASP A 164 -20.97 -10.45 -14.15
C ASP A 164 -21.73 -9.45 -15.03
N ASP A 165 -22.83 -8.88 -14.51
CA ASP A 165 -23.66 -7.94 -15.26
C ASP A 165 -23.08 -6.53 -15.26
N ALA A 166 -22.86 -5.97 -16.45
CA ALA A 166 -22.33 -4.63 -16.62
C ALA A 166 -23.20 -3.54 -15.98
N ALA A 167 -24.53 -3.71 -15.98
CA ALA A 167 -25.43 -2.75 -15.34
C ALA A 167 -25.35 -2.82 -13.82
N ALA A 168 -25.26 -4.04 -13.24
CA ALA A 168 -25.05 -4.24 -11.81
C ALA A 168 -23.69 -3.68 -11.36
N LYS A 169 -22.64 -3.89 -12.16
CA LYS A 169 -21.31 -3.31 -11.92
C LYS A 169 -21.35 -1.78 -11.90
N LEU A 170 -22.01 -1.17 -12.90
CA LEU A 170 -22.13 0.28 -12.97
C LEU A 170 -22.95 0.84 -11.82
N ASP A 171 -24.07 0.19 -11.44
CA ASP A 171 -24.91 0.57 -10.31
C ASP A 171 -24.12 0.54 -8.99
N PHE A 172 -23.40 -0.55 -8.74
CA PHE A 172 -22.54 -0.69 -7.57
C PHE A 172 -21.48 0.42 -7.49
N LEU A 173 -20.73 0.63 -8.57
CA LEU A 173 -19.67 1.66 -8.61
C LEU A 173 -20.25 3.07 -8.43
N THR A 174 -21.43 3.35 -9.01
CA THR A 174 -22.10 4.64 -8.87
C THR A 174 -22.55 4.89 -7.43
N LYS A 175 -23.19 3.90 -6.80
CA LYS A 175 -23.62 3.98 -5.40
C LYS A 175 -22.42 4.11 -4.45
N MET A 176 -21.38 3.33 -4.69
CA MET A 176 -20.18 3.37 -3.87
C MET A 176 -19.48 4.72 -3.97
N ARG A 177 -19.32 5.26 -5.20
CA ARG A 177 -18.74 6.59 -5.41
C ARG A 177 -19.56 7.70 -4.73
N ALA A 178 -20.89 7.59 -4.74
CA ALA A 178 -21.75 8.55 -4.06
C ALA A 178 -21.62 8.52 -2.53
N LEU A 179 -21.22 7.38 -1.95
CA LEU A 179 -20.99 7.23 -0.52
C LEU A 179 -19.59 7.66 -0.09
N VAL A 180 -18.58 7.17 -0.80
CA VAL A 180 -17.18 7.30 -0.40
C VAL A 180 -16.55 8.58 -0.96
N GLY A 181 -17.10 9.10 -2.09
CA GLY A 181 -16.53 10.27 -2.76
C GLY A 181 -15.29 9.93 -3.58
N GLN A 182 -14.54 10.96 -3.90
CA GLN A 182 -13.17 10.88 -4.40
C GLN A 182 -12.30 11.71 -3.47
N GLU A 183 -11.25 11.11 -2.99
CA GLU A 183 -10.25 11.79 -2.18
C GLU A 183 -9.40 12.73 -3.06
N ASP A 184 -8.75 13.67 -2.43
CA ASP A 184 -7.97 14.71 -3.09
C ASP A 184 -6.50 14.75 -2.58
N VAL A 185 -5.73 15.67 -3.18
CA VAL A 185 -4.33 15.89 -2.79
C VAL A 185 -4.19 16.28 -1.33
N GLY A 186 -5.12 17.07 -0.78
CA GLY A 186 -5.11 17.45 0.64
C GLY A 186 -5.17 16.22 1.54
N ARG A 187 -6.09 15.29 1.22
CA ARG A 187 -6.21 14.04 1.98
C ARG A 187 -4.96 13.15 1.86
N MET A 188 -4.35 13.07 0.68
CA MET A 188 -3.08 12.36 0.50
C MET A 188 -1.98 12.96 1.37
N VAL A 189 -1.89 14.29 1.43
CA VAL A 189 -0.88 14.97 2.26
C VAL A 189 -1.17 14.82 3.76
N ASP A 190 -2.43 14.63 4.21
CA ASP A 190 -2.72 14.23 5.60
C ASP A 190 -2.01 12.93 5.98
N HIS A 191 -1.96 11.95 5.07
CA HIS A 191 -1.23 10.70 5.28
C HIS A 191 0.29 10.92 5.26
N ILE A 192 0.81 11.82 4.44
CA ILE A 192 2.22 12.23 4.46
C ILE A 192 2.55 12.85 5.82
N ASP A 193 1.75 13.83 6.28
CA ASP A 193 1.93 14.49 7.58
C ASP A 193 1.93 13.48 8.73
N TYR A 194 1.04 12.47 8.66
CA TYR A 194 0.97 11.42 9.67
C TYR A 194 2.26 10.59 9.74
N VAL A 195 2.77 10.16 8.59
CA VAL A 195 4.03 9.40 8.54
C VAL A 195 5.21 10.27 8.97
N VAL A 196 5.26 11.53 8.53
CA VAL A 196 6.30 12.48 8.96
C VAL A 196 6.28 12.69 10.46
N ALA A 197 5.11 12.83 11.07
CA ALA A 197 4.99 13.01 12.53
C ALA A 197 5.47 11.78 13.32
N ARG A 198 5.39 10.56 12.75
CA ARG A 198 5.80 9.32 13.41
C ARG A 198 7.25 8.94 13.13
N ALA A 199 7.62 8.93 11.86
CA ALA A 199 8.91 8.40 11.40
C ALA A 199 9.90 9.49 10.95
N GLY A 200 9.42 10.69 10.65
CA GLY A 200 10.24 11.78 10.13
C GLY A 200 10.17 11.89 8.61
N VAL A 201 10.54 13.07 8.09
CA VAL A 201 10.45 13.40 6.65
C VAL A 201 11.37 12.53 5.78
N ASP A 202 12.43 11.97 6.35
CA ASP A 202 13.39 11.11 5.65
C ASP A 202 12.81 9.70 5.33
N HIS A 203 11.59 9.39 5.81
CA HIS A 203 10.96 8.07 5.72
C HIS A 203 9.64 8.07 4.95
N VAL A 204 9.32 9.14 4.22
CA VAL A 204 8.11 9.23 3.42
C VAL A 204 8.42 9.54 1.95
N GLY A 205 7.59 9.02 1.06
CA GLY A 205 7.67 9.24 -0.38
C GLY A 205 6.29 9.31 -1.05
N ILE A 206 6.29 9.46 -2.37
CA ILE A 206 5.10 9.49 -3.21
C ILE A 206 4.95 8.15 -3.94
N GLY A 207 3.82 7.49 -3.76
CA GLY A 207 3.36 6.37 -4.56
C GLY A 207 2.12 6.75 -5.37
N THR A 208 1.88 6.12 -6.50
CA THR A 208 0.75 6.50 -7.36
C THR A 208 -0.29 5.41 -7.54
N ASP A 209 0.16 4.18 -7.81
CA ASP A 209 -0.69 3.05 -8.18
C ASP A 209 -1.63 3.34 -9.39
N PHE A 210 -1.25 4.27 -10.27
CA PHE A 210 -2.09 4.79 -11.36
C PHE A 210 -2.54 3.70 -12.33
N ASN A 211 -1.67 2.75 -12.66
CA ASN A 211 -1.97 1.67 -13.59
C ASN A 211 -2.93 0.60 -13.02
N HIS A 212 -3.23 0.64 -11.72
CA HIS A 212 -4.18 -0.24 -11.04
C HIS A 212 -5.45 0.49 -10.54
N GLY A 213 -5.79 1.62 -11.16
CA GLY A 213 -6.96 2.41 -10.80
C GLY A 213 -6.69 3.44 -9.72
N GLY A 214 -5.44 3.71 -9.41
CA GLY A 214 -5.03 4.86 -8.62
C GLY A 214 -5.41 6.18 -9.29
N GLY A 215 -5.30 7.23 -8.53
CA GLY A 215 -5.66 8.59 -8.91
C GLY A 215 -6.69 9.18 -7.95
N ILE A 216 -6.47 10.45 -7.64
CA ILE A 216 -7.28 11.26 -6.74
C ILE A 216 -7.58 12.59 -7.42
N VAL A 217 -8.50 13.38 -6.88
CA VAL A 217 -8.75 14.72 -7.40
C VAL A 217 -7.47 15.57 -7.28
N GLY A 218 -7.03 16.08 -8.40
CA GLY A 218 -5.81 16.90 -8.50
C GLY A 218 -4.51 16.10 -8.68
N PHE A 219 -4.51 14.76 -8.58
CA PHE A 219 -3.34 13.94 -8.88
C PHE A 219 -3.78 12.57 -9.41
N SER A 220 -4.00 12.48 -10.73
CA SER A 220 -4.41 11.26 -11.43
C SER A 220 -3.46 10.85 -12.57
N GLU A 221 -2.51 11.67 -12.89
CA GLU A 221 -1.50 11.47 -13.94
C GLU A 221 -0.23 12.29 -13.65
N ALA A 222 0.86 11.97 -14.30
CA ALA A 222 2.17 12.54 -13.98
C ALA A 222 2.26 14.06 -14.17
N ASP A 223 1.50 14.62 -15.10
CA ASP A 223 1.49 16.07 -15.37
C ASP A 223 0.79 16.89 -14.27
N SER A 224 0.01 16.23 -13.40
CA SER A 224 -0.63 16.85 -12.24
C SER A 224 0.19 16.76 -10.94
N ALA A 225 1.43 16.28 -11.01
CA ALA A 225 2.35 16.15 -9.86
C ALA A 225 2.64 17.48 -9.15
N GLU A 226 2.58 18.60 -9.87
CA GLU A 226 2.76 19.95 -9.31
C GLU A 226 1.75 20.28 -8.22
N ASN A 227 0.53 19.70 -8.26
CA ASN A 227 -0.49 19.95 -7.25
C ASN A 227 -0.10 19.37 -5.88
N VAL A 228 0.59 18.22 -5.86
CA VAL A 228 1.12 17.64 -4.62
C VAL A 228 2.22 18.54 -4.05
N THR A 229 3.10 19.03 -4.92
CA THR A 229 4.15 20.00 -4.53
C THR A 229 3.55 21.29 -3.97
N ALA A 230 2.51 21.82 -4.60
CA ALA A 230 1.82 23.02 -4.14
C ALA A 230 1.18 22.84 -2.77
N GLU A 231 0.55 21.67 -2.53
CA GLU A 231 -0.05 21.37 -1.23
C GLU A 231 1.02 21.20 -0.13
N LEU A 232 2.13 20.52 -0.42
CA LEU A 232 3.26 20.39 0.51
C LEU A 232 3.82 21.76 0.90
N LEU A 233 4.02 22.65 -0.08
CA LEU A 233 4.44 24.03 0.17
C LEU A 233 3.43 24.79 1.03
N ALA A 234 2.13 24.64 0.76
CA ALA A 234 1.07 25.29 1.53
C ALA A 234 1.05 24.81 3.00
N ARG A 235 1.46 23.56 3.27
CA ARG A 235 1.61 23.02 4.63
C ARG A 235 2.95 23.36 5.30
N GLY A 236 3.83 24.07 4.60
CA GLY A 236 5.07 24.59 5.16
C GLY A 236 6.27 23.66 5.05
N TYR A 237 6.22 22.63 4.22
CA TYR A 237 7.40 21.83 3.88
C TYR A 237 8.43 22.69 3.16
N SER A 238 9.69 22.54 3.54
CA SER A 238 10.78 23.20 2.84
C SER A 238 11.02 22.58 1.44
N PRO A 239 11.62 23.30 0.49
CA PRO A 239 12.02 22.73 -0.77
C PRO A 239 12.92 21.49 -0.63
N GLU A 240 13.76 21.45 0.40
CA GLU A 240 14.61 20.30 0.72
C GLU A 240 13.77 19.08 1.14
N ASP A 241 12.79 19.26 2.02
CA ASP A 241 11.88 18.18 2.44
C ASP A 241 11.05 17.66 1.28
N ILE A 242 10.59 18.55 0.39
CA ILE A 242 9.82 18.18 -0.81
C ILE A 242 10.67 17.34 -1.75
N ASN A 243 11.95 17.67 -1.97
CA ASN A 243 12.86 16.84 -2.77
C ASN A 243 13.06 15.45 -2.17
N LYS A 244 13.20 15.37 -0.83
CA LYS A 244 13.27 14.08 -0.12
C LYS A 244 12.02 13.24 -0.37
N ILE A 245 10.83 13.83 -0.20
CA ILE A 245 9.53 13.17 -0.40
C ILE A 245 9.36 12.71 -1.85
N TRP A 246 9.78 13.52 -2.85
CA TRP A 246 9.66 13.16 -4.27
C TRP A 246 10.62 12.07 -4.73
N GLY A 247 11.76 11.87 -4.08
CA GLY A 247 12.63 10.79 -4.55
C GLY A 247 13.94 10.60 -3.80
N GLU A 248 14.51 11.62 -3.15
CA GLU A 248 15.83 11.47 -2.51
C GLU A 248 15.82 10.42 -1.39
N ASN A 249 14.69 10.26 -0.67
CA ASN A 249 14.55 9.21 0.33
C ASN A 249 14.65 7.81 -0.28
N PHE A 250 13.99 7.57 -1.42
CA PHE A 250 14.12 6.29 -2.12
C PHE A 250 15.51 6.08 -2.69
N LEU A 251 16.12 7.12 -3.29
CA LEU A 251 17.49 7.04 -3.81
C LEU A 251 18.48 6.71 -2.70
N ARG A 252 18.32 7.25 -1.50
CA ARG A 252 19.12 6.89 -0.33
C ARG A 252 19.04 5.40 0.00
N VAL A 253 17.85 4.81 -0.02
CA VAL A 253 17.67 3.36 0.21
C VAL A 253 18.33 2.55 -0.91
N LEU A 254 18.19 2.98 -2.16
CA LEU A 254 18.80 2.33 -3.32
C LEU A 254 20.33 2.37 -3.24
N ASP A 255 20.93 3.49 -2.85
CA ASP A 255 22.38 3.64 -2.67
C ASP A 255 22.89 2.77 -1.53
N GLN A 256 22.14 2.68 -0.41
CA GLN A 256 22.49 1.78 0.69
C GLN A 256 22.45 0.32 0.27
N ALA A 257 21.47 -0.09 -0.51
CA ALA A 257 21.37 -1.44 -1.06
C ALA A 257 22.54 -1.74 -2.01
N ALA A 258 22.86 -0.80 -2.91
CA ALA A 258 23.94 -0.96 -3.89
C ALA A 258 25.35 -0.99 -3.28
N SER A 259 25.52 -0.49 -2.05
CA SER A 259 26.81 -0.45 -1.36
C SER A 259 27.15 -1.72 -0.58
N ARG A 260 26.29 -2.74 -0.64
CA ARG A 260 26.41 -4.03 0.06
C ARG A 260 26.92 -5.13 -0.87
#